data_a9cb413996919ce72bad122abb4b149a
#
_entry.id   a9cb413996919ce72bad122abb4b149a
#
_cell.length_a   1.000
_cell.length_b   1.000
_cell.length_c   1.000
_cell.angle_alpha   90.00
_cell.angle_beta   90.00
_cell.angle_gamma   90.00
#
_symmetry.space_group_name_H-M   'P 1'
#
loop_
_entity.id
_entity.type
_entity.pdbx_description
1 polymer ?
#
loop_
_entity_poly.entity_id
_entity_poly.type
_entity_poly.pdbx_seq_one_letter_code
_entity_poly.pdbx_strand_id
1 'polypeptide(L)'
;MAILNNESGEYAVNIVQDALGAPVMDADFKKIYDKFSHRICWIDGQVVPGSFQMNTAWYDAVPERDPIFMEHTHDDADELIGFIGSDPSNPYDLGGEIEFTTGGEAHLLTKSSIIFAPAGLAHNPMRILRVDRPIFHFSVITKTMYDGEATYR
;
A
#
# COMPACT_ATOMS: atom_id res chain seq x y z
N MET A 1 2.46 -35.37 6.72
CA MET A 1 1.79 -34.07 7.00
C MET A 1 0.65 -33.91 5.99
N ALA A 2 -0.57 -33.66 6.45
CA ALA A 2 -1.70 -33.43 5.55
C ALA A 2 -1.60 -32.03 4.91
N ILE A 3 -1.92 -31.92 3.63
CA ILE A 3 -2.13 -30.63 2.96
C ILE A 3 -3.56 -30.20 3.27
N LEU A 4 -3.70 -29.05 3.88
CA LEU A 4 -4.98 -28.41 4.20
C LEU A 4 -5.24 -27.29 3.21
N ASN A 5 -6.52 -27.05 2.88
CA ASN A 5 -6.89 -25.81 2.23
C ASN A 5 -6.88 -24.66 3.25
N ASN A 6 -6.88 -23.42 2.75
CA ASN A 6 -6.82 -22.23 3.61
C ASN A 6 -8.12 -21.97 4.43
N GLU A 7 -9.15 -22.78 4.27
CA GLU A 7 -10.41 -22.71 5.02
C GLU A 7 -10.45 -23.70 6.17
N SER A 8 -9.45 -24.56 6.29
CA SER A 8 -9.42 -25.64 7.29
C SER A 8 -8.14 -25.67 8.09
N GLY A 9 -8.23 -26.18 9.33
CA GLY A 9 -7.12 -26.25 10.27
C GLY A 9 -7.09 -25.09 11.27
N GLU A 10 -6.39 -25.31 12.38
CA GLU A 10 -6.29 -24.36 13.50
C GLU A 10 -5.74 -22.99 13.07
N TYR A 11 -4.80 -22.96 12.14
CA TYR A 11 -4.11 -21.75 11.72
C TYR A 11 -4.63 -21.15 10.42
N ALA A 12 -5.73 -21.65 9.87
CA ALA A 12 -6.34 -21.09 8.64
C ALA A 12 -6.73 -19.62 8.82
N VAL A 13 -7.12 -19.22 10.04
CA VAL A 13 -7.43 -17.83 10.40
C VAL A 13 -6.27 -16.85 10.18
N ASN A 14 -5.02 -17.34 10.18
CA ASN A 14 -3.83 -16.51 9.95
C ASN A 14 -3.51 -16.30 8.46
N ILE A 15 -4.28 -16.89 7.55
CA ILE A 15 -4.05 -16.81 6.10
C ILE A 15 -5.11 -15.91 5.48
N VAL A 16 -4.70 -14.74 5.02
CA VAL A 16 -5.58 -13.75 4.39
C VAL A 16 -5.35 -13.77 2.88
N GLN A 17 -6.43 -13.91 2.10
CA GLN A 17 -6.38 -14.05 0.64
C GLN A 17 -7.22 -13.00 -0.09
N ASP A 18 -7.74 -12.01 0.63
CA ASP A 18 -8.53 -10.92 0.08
C ASP A 18 -8.30 -9.59 0.84
N ALA A 19 -9.01 -8.57 0.47
CA ALA A 19 -8.98 -7.26 1.11
C ALA A 19 -10.35 -6.84 1.68
N LEU A 20 -11.23 -7.79 1.99
CA LEU A 20 -12.58 -7.50 2.49
C LEU A 20 -12.58 -6.76 3.83
N GLY A 21 -11.55 -6.97 4.65
CA GLY A 21 -11.36 -6.27 5.93
C GLY A 21 -10.75 -4.87 5.81
N ALA A 22 -10.45 -4.39 4.60
CA ALA A 22 -9.87 -3.06 4.41
C ALA A 22 -10.86 -1.94 4.80
N PRO A 23 -10.36 -0.78 5.27
CA PRO A 23 -11.19 0.37 5.58
C PRO A 23 -12.04 0.81 4.39
N VAL A 24 -13.26 1.26 4.68
CA VAL A 24 -14.15 1.82 3.68
C VAL A 24 -13.60 3.18 3.24
N MET A 25 -13.44 3.36 1.95
CA MET A 25 -13.07 4.64 1.36
C MET A 25 -14.29 5.53 1.17
N ASP A 26 -14.07 6.84 1.20
CA ASP A 26 -15.06 7.79 0.69
C ASP A 26 -15.48 7.41 -0.74
N ALA A 27 -16.75 7.56 -1.08
CA ALA A 27 -17.31 7.08 -2.34
C ALA A 27 -16.71 7.77 -3.57
N ASP A 28 -16.35 9.05 -3.47
CA ASP A 28 -15.78 9.79 -4.59
C ASP A 28 -14.28 9.47 -4.73
N PHE A 29 -13.57 9.32 -3.61
CA PHE A 29 -12.19 8.85 -3.63
C PHE A 29 -12.12 7.41 -4.20
N LYS A 30 -13.03 6.53 -3.81
CA LYS A 30 -13.08 5.14 -4.33
C LYS A 30 -13.23 5.08 -5.85
N LYS A 31 -14.05 5.95 -6.44
CA LYS A 31 -14.18 6.03 -7.92
C LYS A 31 -12.87 6.35 -8.62
N ILE A 32 -12.04 7.20 -8.01
CA ILE A 32 -10.70 7.52 -8.53
C ILE A 32 -9.75 6.35 -8.28
N TYR A 33 -9.76 5.82 -7.05
CA TYR A 33 -8.88 4.74 -6.63
C TYR A 33 -9.04 3.49 -7.48
N ASP A 34 -10.28 3.06 -7.76
CA ASP A 34 -10.58 1.85 -8.53
C ASP A 34 -10.12 1.94 -10.01
N LYS A 35 -9.81 3.14 -10.52
CA LYS A 35 -9.33 3.33 -11.88
C LYS A 35 -7.82 3.09 -12.05
N PHE A 36 -7.04 3.20 -10.97
CA PHE A 36 -5.59 3.03 -11.05
C PHE A 36 -5.05 1.98 -10.09
N SER A 37 -5.81 1.59 -9.08
CA SER A 37 -5.37 0.68 -8.01
C SER A 37 -6.30 -0.51 -7.87
N HIS A 38 -5.69 -1.70 -7.78
CA HIS A 38 -6.38 -2.97 -7.55
C HIS A 38 -5.81 -3.60 -6.29
N ARG A 39 -6.53 -3.43 -5.18
CA ARG A 39 -6.14 -3.99 -3.88
C ARG A 39 -6.17 -5.51 -3.94
N ILE A 40 -5.14 -6.15 -3.37
CA ILE A 40 -4.97 -7.61 -3.41
C ILE A 40 -5.35 -8.20 -2.06
N CYS A 41 -4.60 -7.82 -1.01
CA CYS A 41 -4.82 -8.29 0.35
C CYS A 41 -4.73 -7.13 1.34
N TRP A 42 -5.51 -7.25 2.42
CA TRP A 42 -5.44 -6.39 3.59
C TRP A 42 -5.43 -7.24 4.84
N ILE A 43 -4.50 -6.97 5.73
CA ILE A 43 -4.44 -7.56 7.06
C ILE A 43 -4.26 -6.46 8.11
N ASP A 44 -4.93 -6.60 9.24
CA ASP A 44 -4.75 -5.80 10.45
C ASP A 44 -5.27 -6.58 11.66
N GLY A 45 -5.30 -5.96 12.83
CA GLY A 45 -5.77 -6.60 14.06
C GLY A 45 -7.28 -6.86 14.11
N GLN A 46 -8.09 -6.28 13.21
CA GLN A 46 -9.52 -6.59 13.07
C GLN A 46 -9.72 -7.85 12.23
N VAL A 47 -8.86 -8.06 11.23
CA VAL A 47 -8.91 -9.26 10.37
C VAL A 47 -8.31 -10.45 11.07
N VAL A 48 -7.09 -10.27 11.65
CA VAL A 48 -6.39 -11.30 12.41
C VAL A 48 -5.96 -10.70 13.75
N PRO A 49 -6.56 -11.08 14.87
CA PRO A 49 -6.24 -10.51 16.18
C PRO A 49 -4.74 -10.55 16.48
N GLY A 50 -4.17 -9.40 16.84
CA GLY A 50 -2.75 -9.24 17.13
C GLY A 50 -1.85 -8.96 15.94
N SER A 51 -2.38 -9.02 14.71
CA SER A 51 -1.61 -8.63 13.52
C SER A 51 -1.38 -7.13 13.48
N PHE A 52 -0.21 -6.72 12.99
CA PHE A 52 -0.02 -5.35 12.51
C PHE A 52 -0.56 -5.20 11.08
N GLN A 53 -0.70 -3.96 10.61
CA GLN A 53 -1.37 -3.67 9.36
C GLN A 53 -0.44 -3.86 8.16
N MET A 54 -0.96 -4.46 7.08
CA MET A 54 -0.34 -4.47 5.75
C MET A 54 -1.41 -4.36 4.67
N ASN A 55 -1.13 -3.52 3.68
CA ASN A 55 -1.89 -3.39 2.44
C ASN A 55 -1.04 -3.82 1.25
N THR A 56 -1.64 -4.49 0.28
CA THR A 56 -1.02 -4.80 -1.01
C THR A 56 -1.95 -4.44 -2.15
N ALA A 57 -1.41 -3.86 -3.21
CA ALA A 57 -2.18 -3.45 -4.38
C ALA A 57 -1.33 -3.44 -5.65
N TRP A 58 -1.98 -3.54 -6.79
CA TRP A 58 -1.41 -3.16 -8.08
C TRP A 58 -1.79 -1.73 -8.43
N TYR A 59 -0.84 -0.95 -8.94
CA TYR A 59 -1.08 0.32 -9.61
C TYR A 59 -0.80 0.13 -11.09
N ASP A 60 -1.82 0.30 -11.94
CA ASP A 60 -1.73 0.01 -13.38
C ASP A 60 -2.07 1.18 -14.28
N ALA A 61 -2.38 2.34 -13.70
CA ALA A 61 -2.67 3.57 -14.43
C ALA A 61 -2.23 4.81 -13.64
N VAL A 62 -2.12 5.93 -14.33
CA VAL A 62 -1.95 7.25 -13.70
C VAL A 62 -3.30 7.71 -13.16
N PRO A 63 -3.41 8.09 -11.86
CA PRO A 63 -4.66 8.57 -11.31
C PRO A 63 -5.12 9.89 -11.92
N GLU A 64 -6.42 10.10 -11.97
CA GLU A 64 -7.03 11.36 -12.42
C GLU A 64 -6.80 12.51 -11.43
N ARG A 65 -6.50 12.18 -10.17
CA ARG A 65 -6.22 13.14 -9.09
C ARG A 65 -4.73 13.24 -8.83
N ASP A 66 -4.20 14.45 -8.75
CA ASP A 66 -2.79 14.73 -8.52
C ASP A 66 -2.63 15.86 -7.47
N PRO A 67 -1.98 15.63 -6.32
CA PRO A 67 -1.45 14.34 -5.85
C PRO A 67 -2.57 13.38 -5.44
N ILE A 68 -2.32 12.07 -5.52
CA ILE A 68 -3.32 11.07 -5.18
C ILE A 68 -3.43 10.86 -3.66
N PHE A 69 -2.32 10.88 -2.93
CA PHE A 69 -2.30 10.80 -1.49
C PHE A 69 -1.65 12.04 -0.89
N MET A 70 -2.24 12.54 0.21
CA MET A 70 -1.82 13.77 0.86
C MET A 70 -0.82 13.49 1.98
N GLU A 71 -0.03 14.52 2.32
CA GLU A 71 0.90 14.47 3.45
C GLU A 71 0.18 14.10 4.74
N HIS A 72 0.79 13.18 5.49
CA HIS A 72 0.36 12.79 6.84
C HIS A 72 1.53 12.23 7.66
N THR A 73 1.28 12.01 8.93
CA THR A 73 2.22 11.44 9.89
C THR A 73 1.54 10.33 10.69
N HIS A 74 2.31 9.32 11.08
CA HIS A 74 1.92 8.37 12.12
C HIS A 74 2.80 8.62 13.33
N ASP A 75 2.26 9.19 14.42
CA ASP A 75 3.07 9.66 15.55
C ASP A 75 3.59 8.52 16.44
N ASP A 76 2.96 7.35 16.37
CA ASP A 76 3.17 6.21 17.25
C ASP A 76 3.43 4.89 16.50
N ALA A 77 3.72 4.96 15.21
CA ALA A 77 4.04 3.79 14.39
C ALA A 77 5.05 4.11 13.29
N ASP A 78 5.91 3.14 13.01
CA ASP A 78 6.75 3.16 11.83
C ASP A 78 5.98 2.62 10.61
N GLU A 79 6.34 3.07 9.42
CA GLU A 79 5.76 2.61 8.17
C GLU A 79 6.83 2.19 7.17
N LEU A 80 6.59 1.09 6.46
CA LEU A 80 7.27 0.73 5.22
C LEU A 80 6.33 0.94 4.05
N ILE A 81 6.82 1.60 3.00
CA ILE A 81 6.06 1.86 1.78
C ILE A 81 6.90 1.35 0.61
N GLY A 82 6.34 0.45 -0.18
CA GLY A 82 7.06 -0.19 -1.29
C GLY A 82 6.40 0.03 -2.63
N PHE A 83 7.24 0.21 -3.65
CA PHE A 83 6.87 0.25 -5.05
C PHE A 83 7.82 -0.64 -5.82
N ILE A 84 7.32 -1.72 -6.38
CA ILE A 84 8.12 -2.78 -7.00
C ILE A 84 7.67 -2.97 -8.44
N GLY A 85 8.64 -2.96 -9.36
CA GLY A 85 8.38 -3.25 -10.76
C GLY A 85 7.96 -4.70 -11.01
N SER A 86 7.20 -4.94 -12.06
CA SER A 86 6.59 -6.24 -12.35
C SER A 86 7.32 -7.04 -13.42
N ASP A 87 8.52 -6.63 -13.83
CA ASP A 87 9.33 -7.38 -14.78
C ASP A 87 10.39 -8.24 -14.05
N PRO A 88 10.21 -9.56 -13.95
CA PRO A 88 11.16 -10.42 -13.24
C PRO A 88 12.51 -10.53 -13.95
N SER A 89 12.62 -10.17 -15.23
CA SER A 89 13.90 -10.14 -15.96
C SER A 89 14.69 -8.86 -15.68
N ASN A 90 14.04 -7.80 -15.20
CA ASN A 90 14.65 -6.55 -14.74
C ASN A 90 13.93 -6.03 -13.49
N PRO A 91 14.11 -6.67 -12.32
CA PRO A 91 13.35 -6.36 -11.11
C PRO A 91 13.67 -4.97 -10.51
N TYR A 92 14.76 -4.36 -10.94
CA TYR A 92 15.16 -3.03 -10.48
C TYR A 92 14.41 -1.90 -11.19
N ASP A 93 13.88 -2.13 -12.40
CA ASP A 93 13.10 -1.16 -13.14
C ASP A 93 11.67 -1.10 -12.60
N LEU A 94 11.26 0.08 -12.15
CA LEU A 94 9.89 0.28 -11.63
C LEU A 94 8.83 0.06 -12.71
N GLY A 95 9.16 0.33 -13.98
CA GLY A 95 8.18 0.33 -15.06
C GLY A 95 7.23 1.52 -15.02
N GLY A 96 7.70 2.64 -14.48
CA GLY A 96 6.97 3.87 -14.31
C GLY A 96 7.75 4.94 -13.55
N GLU A 97 7.07 6.00 -13.17
CA GLU A 97 7.64 7.09 -12.38
C GLU A 97 6.67 7.49 -11.27
N ILE A 98 7.18 7.51 -10.05
CA ILE A 98 6.46 7.97 -8.86
C ILE A 98 7.28 9.07 -8.19
N GLU A 99 6.67 10.23 -7.96
CA GLU A 99 7.21 11.25 -7.07
C GLU A 99 6.68 10.99 -5.65
N PHE A 100 7.58 10.75 -4.72
CA PHE A 100 7.23 10.50 -3.33
C PHE A 100 7.95 11.49 -2.43
N THR A 101 7.19 12.18 -1.58
CA THR A 101 7.74 13.14 -0.62
C THR A 101 7.87 12.49 0.76
N THR A 102 9.04 12.63 1.36
CA THR A 102 9.31 12.19 2.74
C THR A 102 10.14 13.25 3.47
N GLY A 103 9.71 13.66 4.67
CA GLY A 103 10.36 14.71 5.43
C GLY A 103 10.45 16.05 4.68
N GLY A 104 9.50 16.34 3.79
CA GLY A 104 9.50 17.54 2.95
C GLY A 104 10.39 17.46 1.70
N GLU A 105 11.08 16.35 1.47
CA GLU A 105 11.93 16.14 0.30
C GLU A 105 11.20 15.29 -0.74
N ALA A 106 11.02 15.82 -1.95
CA ALA A 106 10.42 15.11 -3.08
C ALA A 106 11.47 14.28 -3.83
N HIS A 107 11.21 12.99 -4.00
CA HIS A 107 12.07 12.04 -4.68
C HIS A 107 11.38 11.43 -5.89
N LEU A 108 12.05 11.45 -7.05
CA LEU A 108 11.56 10.76 -8.25
C LEU A 108 12.06 9.30 -8.23
N LEU A 109 11.10 8.37 -8.13
CA LEU A 109 11.37 6.95 -8.11
C LEU A 109 11.15 6.37 -9.52
N THR A 110 12.21 5.85 -10.11
CA THR A 110 12.21 5.13 -11.39
C THR A 110 12.67 3.68 -11.25
N LYS A 111 13.08 3.31 -10.05
CA LYS A 111 13.51 1.97 -9.66
C LYS A 111 12.61 1.41 -8.57
N SER A 112 12.53 0.09 -8.49
CA SER A 112 11.91 -0.59 -7.35
C SER A 112 12.50 -0.07 -6.04
N SER A 113 11.64 0.38 -5.12
CA SER A 113 12.07 1.10 -3.92
C SER A 113 11.25 0.69 -2.70
N ILE A 114 11.88 0.70 -1.55
CA ILE A 114 11.23 0.62 -0.24
C ILE A 114 11.61 1.87 0.54
N ILE A 115 10.62 2.56 1.08
CA ILE A 115 10.78 3.77 1.88
C ILE A 115 10.47 3.42 3.33
N PHE A 116 11.32 3.83 4.25
CA PHE A 116 11.07 3.76 5.68
C PHE A 116 10.69 5.13 6.20
N ALA A 117 9.50 5.24 6.77
CA ALA A 117 9.02 6.41 7.48
C ALA A 117 8.93 6.08 8.97
N PRO A 118 9.93 6.50 9.79
CA PRO A 118 9.84 6.34 11.24
C PRO A 118 8.68 7.14 11.82
N ALA A 119 8.20 6.72 12.99
CA ALA A 119 7.16 7.44 13.73
C ALA A 119 7.48 8.94 13.82
N GLY A 120 6.49 9.78 13.53
CA GLY A 120 6.62 11.23 13.53
C GLY A 120 7.17 11.86 12.25
N LEU A 121 7.68 11.07 11.29
CA LEU A 121 8.13 11.62 10.01
C LEU A 121 6.94 11.83 9.06
N ALA A 122 6.75 13.06 8.62
CA ALA A 122 5.78 13.39 7.59
C ALA A 122 6.15 12.73 6.25
N HIS A 123 5.21 12.09 5.61
CA HIS A 123 5.37 11.46 4.31
C HIS A 123 4.13 11.65 3.44
N ASN A 124 4.28 11.41 2.13
CA ASN A 124 3.43 11.95 1.09
C ASN A 124 3.57 13.50 1.03
N PRO A 125 3.03 14.21 0.04
CA PRO A 125 2.16 13.67 -1.03
C PRO A 125 2.87 12.70 -1.96
N MET A 126 2.07 11.81 -2.57
CA MET A 126 2.50 10.90 -3.62
C MET A 126 1.83 11.26 -4.94
N ARG A 127 2.61 11.25 -6.00
CA ARG A 127 2.15 11.48 -7.37
C ARG A 127 2.61 10.33 -8.26
N ILE A 128 1.70 9.68 -8.95
CA ILE A 128 2.03 8.66 -9.96
C ILE A 128 2.08 9.39 -11.30
N LEU A 129 3.27 9.53 -11.87
CA LEU A 129 3.51 10.35 -13.06
C LEU A 129 3.43 9.53 -14.35
N ARG A 130 3.83 8.25 -14.29
CA ARG A 130 3.84 7.35 -15.43
C ARG A 130 3.73 5.90 -14.96
N VAL A 131 2.98 5.08 -15.69
CA VAL A 131 2.88 3.64 -15.48
C VAL A 131 2.98 2.96 -16.84
N ASP A 132 4.11 2.31 -17.11
CA ASP A 132 4.34 1.55 -18.34
C ASP A 132 3.93 0.08 -18.18
N ARG A 133 4.09 -0.44 -16.96
CA ARG A 133 3.70 -1.79 -16.54
C ARG A 133 3.11 -1.70 -15.13
N PRO A 134 2.26 -2.64 -14.71
CA PRO A 134 1.73 -2.65 -13.35
C PRO A 134 2.84 -2.56 -12.31
N ILE A 135 2.66 -1.70 -11.31
CA ILE A 135 3.58 -1.49 -10.19
C ILE A 135 2.96 -2.16 -8.96
N PHE A 136 3.69 -3.08 -8.34
CA PHE A 136 3.27 -3.66 -7.08
C PHE A 136 3.55 -2.67 -5.94
N HIS A 137 2.51 -2.36 -5.20
CA HIS A 137 2.57 -1.49 -4.02
C HIS A 137 2.26 -2.27 -2.76
N PHE A 138 3.01 -2.00 -1.70
CA PHE A 138 2.64 -2.40 -0.34
C PHE A 138 2.88 -1.26 0.63
N SER A 139 2.12 -1.25 1.71
CA SER A 139 2.41 -0.45 2.91
C SER A 139 2.23 -1.32 4.15
N VAL A 140 3.12 -1.13 5.13
CA VAL A 140 3.10 -1.84 6.41
C VAL A 140 3.24 -0.82 7.51
N ILE A 141 2.30 -0.82 8.46
CA ILE A 141 2.34 0.04 9.66
C ILE A 141 2.45 -0.86 10.90
N THR A 142 3.36 -0.53 11.79
CA THR A 142 3.63 -1.31 13.02
C THR A 142 2.57 -1.13 14.11
N LYS A 143 1.31 -1.01 13.69
CA LYS A 143 0.11 -0.93 14.51
C LYS A 143 -0.89 -2.00 14.11
N THR A 144 -1.75 -2.38 15.03
CA THR A 144 -2.86 -3.30 14.76
C THR A 144 -4.04 -2.65 14.06
N MET A 145 -4.11 -1.32 14.06
CA MET A 145 -5.20 -0.54 13.42
C MET A 145 -4.60 0.53 12.52
N TYR A 146 -5.16 0.69 11.34
CA TYR A 146 -4.83 1.78 10.44
C TYR A 146 -5.63 3.03 10.82
N ASP A 147 -4.94 4.15 11.01
CA ASP A 147 -5.53 5.43 11.39
C ASP A 147 -5.46 6.51 10.30
N GLY A 148 -5.16 6.10 9.07
CA GLY A 148 -5.01 7.00 7.93
C GLY A 148 -6.34 7.40 7.26
N GLU A 149 -7.42 7.68 8.02
CA GLU A 149 -8.70 8.10 7.43
C GLU A 149 -8.58 9.31 6.50
N ALA A 150 -7.67 10.23 6.79
CA ALA A 150 -7.41 11.41 5.94
C ALA A 150 -6.82 11.04 4.56
N THR A 151 -6.21 9.85 4.44
CA THR A 151 -5.60 9.38 3.19
C THR A 151 -6.63 9.01 2.13
N TYR A 152 -7.84 8.63 2.55
CA TYR A 152 -8.90 8.10 1.68
C TYR A 152 -10.04 9.10 1.42
N ARG A 153 -9.75 10.39 1.52
CA ARG A 153 -10.74 11.46 1.31
C ARG A 153 -10.40 12.37 0.13
#